data_eda3a0e4048f0332412930a3909d4253
#
_entry.id   eda3a0e4048f0332412930a3909d4253
#
_cell.length_a   1.000
_cell.length_b   1.000
_cell.length_c   1.000
_cell.angle_alpha   90.00
_cell.angle_beta   90.00
_cell.angle_gamma   90.00
#
_symmetry.space_group_name_H-M   'P 1'
#
loop_
_entity.id
_entity.type
_entity.pdbx_description
1 polymer ?
#
loop_
_entity_poly.entity_id
_entity_poly.type
_entity_poly.pdbx_seq_one_letter_code
_entity_poly.pdbx_strand_id
1 'polypeptide(L)'
;MRKFDYSFLNNGFLPASLVNLTSSIAALRTMAGVRRDEHLRIFSELEAVAKIQSVKSSNAIEGIVTSDSRIAEIVNQNSAPLNHSEREIAGYRDALNEIHLNYDYIDFRESDILHLHEIMMSMAGYEFAGRYKTSDNYILEEDAQGNRRIRFRPTPAAETKQAMEQLELAYMAARNNGNINQLLLIPCVILDFLCIHPFRDGNGRMSRLLSLLLLYKSGYDVGKYVSFEEQINRYKGYYYDALQQSSSGWENGQNDYFPFMENFLSTLYMCYKELDKRFAVVHGKKVTKKARIEATVLNSLTPLSKADICKILPDISPTTVEAVLGNMVRTGSIRKIGSSRAIRYIKA
;
A
#
# COMPACT_ATOMS: atom_id res chain seq x y z
N MET A 1 -4.07 -26.83 16.46
CA MET A 1 -3.96 -25.40 16.10
C MET A 1 -2.50 -25.00 16.08
N ARG A 2 -2.08 -24.20 15.05
CA ARG A 2 -0.74 -23.66 14.90
C ARG A 2 -0.37 -22.77 16.10
N LYS A 3 0.88 -22.86 16.58
CA LYS A 3 1.46 -21.89 17.53
C LYS A 3 2.27 -20.87 16.72
N PHE A 4 2.07 -19.59 17.02
CA PHE A 4 2.85 -18.51 16.43
C PHE A 4 4.08 -18.26 17.30
N ASP A 5 5.27 -18.33 16.70
CA ASP A 5 6.54 -18.08 17.38
C ASP A 5 7.49 -17.36 16.40
N TYR A 6 7.91 -16.16 16.79
CA TYR A 6 8.83 -15.34 16.02
C TYR A 6 10.24 -15.30 16.61
N SER A 7 10.56 -16.20 17.52
CA SER A 7 11.89 -16.27 18.17
C SER A 7 13.02 -16.54 17.18
N PHE A 8 12.73 -17.16 16.03
CA PHE A 8 13.71 -17.39 14.96
C PHE A 8 14.29 -16.07 14.39
N LEU A 9 13.57 -14.95 14.52
CA LEU A 9 14.06 -13.62 14.11
C LEU A 9 15.18 -13.10 15.01
N ASN A 10 15.29 -13.61 16.22
CA ASN A 10 16.34 -13.26 17.17
C ASN A 10 17.44 -14.32 17.25
N ASN A 11 17.08 -15.60 17.15
CA ASN A 11 17.98 -16.72 17.44
C ASN A 11 18.35 -17.53 16.18
N GLY A 12 17.75 -17.25 15.04
CA GLY A 12 17.94 -17.99 13.79
C GLY A 12 18.96 -17.33 12.84
N PHE A 13 19.23 -18.05 11.75
CA PHE A 13 20.00 -17.50 10.63
C PHE A 13 19.09 -16.70 9.71
N LEU A 14 19.46 -15.47 9.40
CA LEU A 14 18.75 -14.61 8.46
C LEU A 14 19.49 -14.53 7.13
N PRO A 15 18.81 -14.60 6.00
CA PRO A 15 19.40 -14.34 4.69
C PRO A 15 20.09 -12.97 4.63
N ALA A 16 21.28 -12.91 4.02
CA ALA A 16 22.02 -11.66 3.88
C ALA A 16 21.22 -10.58 3.11
N SER A 17 20.34 -10.99 2.19
CA SER A 17 19.42 -10.11 1.47
C SER A 17 18.51 -9.32 2.42
N LEU A 18 17.95 -9.96 3.44
CA LEU A 18 17.09 -9.31 4.42
C LEU A 18 17.87 -8.30 5.30
N VAL A 19 19.09 -8.65 5.70
CA VAL A 19 19.98 -7.73 6.44
C VAL A 19 20.31 -6.50 5.62
N ASN A 20 20.63 -6.68 4.34
CA ASN A 20 20.92 -5.58 3.41
C ASN A 20 19.69 -4.70 3.15
N LEU A 21 18.51 -5.30 2.98
CA LEU A 21 17.25 -4.57 2.78
C LEU A 21 16.90 -3.74 4.02
N THR A 22 16.92 -4.33 5.22
CA THR A 22 16.60 -3.60 6.45
C THR A 22 17.54 -2.43 6.70
N SER A 23 18.84 -2.60 6.48
CA SER A 23 19.84 -1.54 6.61
C SER A 23 19.63 -0.42 5.58
N SER A 24 19.34 -0.78 4.34
CA SER A 24 19.06 0.19 3.26
C SER A 24 17.78 0.97 3.51
N ILE A 25 16.72 0.31 3.96
CA ILE A 25 15.44 0.94 4.31
C ILE A 25 15.63 1.91 5.48
N ALA A 26 16.38 1.52 6.52
CA ALA A 26 16.66 2.39 7.67
C ALA A 26 17.41 3.67 7.26
N ALA A 27 18.41 3.56 6.39
CA ALA A 27 19.14 4.71 5.85
C ALA A 27 18.22 5.64 5.03
N LEU A 28 17.40 5.08 4.12
CA LEU A 28 16.46 5.85 3.31
C LEU A 28 15.36 6.52 4.15
N ARG A 29 14.88 5.84 5.20
CA ARG A 29 13.93 6.43 6.18
C ARG A 29 14.50 7.68 6.83
N THR A 30 15.75 7.62 7.31
CA THR A 30 16.41 8.76 7.94
C THR A 30 16.51 9.94 6.97
N MET A 31 16.94 9.69 5.73
CA MET A 31 17.00 10.71 4.68
C MET A 31 15.62 11.31 4.36
N ALA A 32 14.58 10.48 4.29
CA ALA A 32 13.21 10.92 4.04
C ALA A 32 12.68 11.81 5.17
N GLY A 33 12.98 11.47 6.43
CA GLY A 33 12.62 12.27 7.60
C GLY A 33 13.22 13.69 7.56
N VAL A 34 14.52 13.82 7.33
CA VAL A 34 15.19 15.11 7.19
C VAL A 34 14.56 15.95 6.06
N ARG A 35 14.34 15.34 4.90
CA ARG A 35 13.71 16.03 3.76
C ARG A 35 12.28 16.47 4.05
N ARG A 36 11.51 15.66 4.78
CA ARG A 36 10.14 16.02 5.16
C ARG A 36 10.12 17.26 6.03
N ASP A 37 10.97 17.31 7.05
CA ASP A 37 11.03 18.44 7.99
C ASP A 37 11.45 19.74 7.29
N GLU A 38 12.29 19.65 6.26
CA GLU A 38 12.71 20.81 5.44
C GLU A 38 11.69 21.23 4.38
N HIS A 39 10.79 20.32 3.93
CA HIS A 39 9.96 20.51 2.75
C HIS A 39 8.51 20.04 2.91
N LEU A 40 7.87 20.40 4.02
CA LEU A 40 6.52 19.99 4.42
C LEU A 40 5.47 20.11 3.30
N ARG A 41 5.51 21.20 2.53
CA ARG A 41 4.55 21.43 1.45
C ARG A 41 4.63 20.36 0.34
N ILE A 42 5.86 19.98 -0.03
CA ILE A 42 6.06 18.95 -1.07
C ILE A 42 5.52 17.61 -0.59
N PHE A 43 5.81 17.26 0.66
CA PHE A 43 5.31 16.01 1.24
C PHE A 43 3.78 15.98 1.33
N SER A 44 3.12 17.11 1.65
CA SER A 44 1.66 17.21 1.61
C SER A 44 1.08 16.97 0.21
N GLU A 45 1.72 17.49 -0.84
CA GLU A 45 1.31 17.25 -2.23
C GLU A 45 1.52 15.79 -2.63
N LEU A 46 2.64 15.16 -2.19
CA LEU A 46 2.89 13.74 -2.42
C LEU A 46 1.87 12.85 -1.71
N GLU A 47 1.47 13.22 -0.49
CA GLU A 47 0.45 12.49 0.29
C GLU A 47 -0.90 12.45 -0.41
N ALA A 48 -1.36 13.57 -0.96
CA ALA A 48 -2.62 13.63 -1.70
C ALA A 48 -2.60 12.68 -2.93
N VAL A 49 -1.47 12.60 -3.64
CA VAL A 49 -1.31 11.69 -4.78
C VAL A 49 -1.23 10.25 -4.33
N ALA A 50 -0.41 9.95 -3.32
CA ALA A 50 -0.22 8.59 -2.81
C ALA A 50 -1.54 7.98 -2.32
N LYS A 51 -2.38 8.77 -1.66
CA LYS A 51 -3.69 8.34 -1.17
C LYS A 51 -4.61 7.88 -2.31
N ILE A 52 -4.69 8.64 -3.41
CA ILE A 52 -5.46 8.21 -4.59
C ILE A 52 -4.91 6.90 -5.15
N GLN A 53 -3.58 6.78 -5.24
CA GLN A 53 -2.91 5.58 -5.75
C GLN A 53 -3.17 4.36 -4.86
N SER A 54 -3.12 4.53 -3.54
CA SER A 54 -3.40 3.47 -2.57
C SER A 54 -4.82 2.95 -2.67
N VAL A 55 -5.81 3.86 -2.66
CA VAL A 55 -7.23 3.50 -2.82
C VAL A 55 -7.48 2.80 -4.15
N LYS A 56 -6.94 3.33 -5.25
CA LYS A 56 -7.05 2.72 -6.57
C LYS A 56 -6.46 1.32 -6.60
N SER A 57 -5.19 1.21 -6.21
CA SER A 57 -4.40 0.00 -6.42
C SER A 57 -4.83 -1.14 -5.51
N SER A 58 -5.14 -0.88 -4.25
CA SER A 58 -5.61 -1.91 -3.33
C SER A 58 -6.93 -2.55 -3.79
N ASN A 59 -7.86 -1.73 -4.30
CA ASN A 59 -9.11 -2.25 -4.83
C ASN A 59 -8.91 -2.97 -6.18
N ALA A 60 -8.08 -2.44 -7.07
CA ALA A 60 -7.77 -3.07 -8.35
C ALA A 60 -7.10 -4.44 -8.23
N ILE A 61 -6.31 -4.68 -7.18
CA ILE A 61 -5.75 -6.01 -6.87
C ILE A 61 -6.87 -7.05 -6.72
N GLU A 62 -8.00 -6.66 -6.12
CA GLU A 62 -9.19 -7.52 -5.91
C GLU A 62 -10.19 -7.45 -7.07
N GLY A 63 -9.86 -6.77 -8.17
CA GLY A 63 -10.75 -6.62 -9.32
C GLY A 63 -11.84 -5.56 -9.18
N ILE A 64 -11.81 -4.76 -8.10
CA ILE A 64 -12.76 -3.68 -7.86
C ILE A 64 -12.23 -2.40 -8.52
N VAL A 65 -12.91 -1.93 -9.56
CA VAL A 65 -12.43 -0.84 -10.40
C VAL A 65 -13.53 0.19 -10.71
N THR A 66 -13.11 1.43 -10.90
CA THR A 66 -13.89 2.51 -11.52
C THR A 66 -12.92 3.43 -12.29
N SER A 67 -13.42 4.48 -12.94
CA SER A 67 -12.57 5.40 -13.68
C SER A 67 -11.65 6.21 -12.76
N ASP A 68 -10.48 6.62 -13.28
CA ASP A 68 -9.50 7.41 -12.53
C ASP A 68 -10.08 8.75 -12.03
N SER A 69 -10.97 9.38 -12.83
CA SER A 69 -11.67 10.60 -12.41
C SER A 69 -12.56 10.34 -11.21
N ARG A 70 -13.31 9.20 -11.20
CA ARG A 70 -14.17 8.84 -10.09
C ARG A 70 -13.37 8.50 -8.82
N ILE A 71 -12.25 7.80 -8.95
CA ILE A 71 -11.35 7.57 -7.81
C ILE A 71 -10.91 8.91 -7.19
N ALA A 72 -10.47 9.86 -8.03
CA ALA A 72 -10.03 11.17 -7.56
C ALA A 72 -11.16 11.98 -6.88
N GLU A 73 -12.38 11.92 -7.42
CA GLU A 73 -13.55 12.56 -6.83
C GLU A 73 -13.94 11.92 -5.48
N ILE A 74 -13.95 10.58 -5.39
CA ILE A 74 -14.24 9.85 -4.17
C ILE A 74 -13.20 10.18 -3.09
N VAL A 75 -11.91 10.21 -3.43
CA VAL A 75 -10.84 10.40 -2.46
C VAL A 75 -10.68 11.86 -2.04
N ASN A 76 -10.70 12.81 -2.98
CA ASN A 76 -10.40 14.21 -2.69
C ASN A 76 -11.62 15.06 -2.36
N GLN A 77 -12.78 14.73 -2.95
CA GLN A 77 -14.00 15.53 -2.82
C GLN A 77 -15.08 14.83 -1.97
N ASN A 78 -14.77 13.63 -1.48
CA ASN A 78 -15.72 12.79 -0.74
C ASN A 78 -17.05 12.60 -1.49
N SER A 79 -16.98 12.49 -2.83
CA SER A 79 -18.16 12.33 -3.68
C SER A 79 -18.91 11.03 -3.36
N ALA A 80 -20.23 11.09 -3.37
CA ALA A 80 -21.07 9.93 -3.10
C ALA A 80 -20.82 8.81 -4.13
N PRO A 81 -20.72 7.54 -3.68
CA PRO A 81 -20.57 6.39 -4.58
C PRO A 81 -21.81 6.18 -5.45
N LEU A 82 -21.62 5.88 -6.74
CA LEU A 82 -22.70 5.68 -7.71
C LEU A 82 -23.10 4.21 -7.87
N ASN A 83 -22.23 3.28 -7.50
CA ASN A 83 -22.46 1.85 -7.65
C ASN A 83 -21.79 1.05 -6.51
N HIS A 84 -21.91 -0.28 -6.55
CA HIS A 84 -21.38 -1.16 -5.51
C HIS A 84 -19.85 -1.09 -5.42
N SER A 85 -19.14 -1.16 -6.55
CA SER A 85 -17.66 -1.07 -6.58
C SER A 85 -17.17 0.26 -5.99
N GLU A 86 -17.85 1.38 -6.28
CA GLU A 86 -17.49 2.67 -5.71
C GLU A 86 -17.77 2.76 -4.20
N ARG A 87 -18.79 2.03 -3.68
CA ARG A 87 -19.00 1.91 -2.24
C ARG A 87 -17.85 1.16 -1.55
N GLU A 88 -17.35 0.09 -2.15
CA GLU A 88 -16.18 -0.62 -1.62
C GLU A 88 -14.91 0.24 -1.67
N ILE A 89 -14.71 0.99 -2.76
CA ILE A 89 -13.60 1.94 -2.92
C ILE A 89 -13.67 3.03 -1.84
N ALA A 90 -14.84 3.57 -1.58
CA ALA A 90 -15.05 4.59 -0.56
C ALA A 90 -14.84 4.03 0.86
N GLY A 91 -15.29 2.81 1.14
CA GLY A 91 -15.02 2.14 2.41
C GLY A 91 -13.52 1.93 2.64
N TYR A 92 -12.78 1.48 1.62
CA TYR A 92 -11.32 1.36 1.71
C TYR A 92 -10.65 2.73 1.97
N ARG A 93 -11.09 3.80 1.28
CA ARG A 93 -10.62 5.17 1.51
C ARG A 93 -10.80 5.57 2.98
N ASP A 94 -11.95 5.27 3.58
CA ASP A 94 -12.25 5.65 4.95
C ASP A 94 -11.38 4.89 5.95
N ALA A 95 -11.18 3.58 5.76
CA ALA A 95 -10.28 2.78 6.58
C ALA A 95 -8.80 3.23 6.44
N LEU A 96 -8.37 3.60 5.23
CA LEU A 96 -7.03 4.17 5.00
C LEU A 96 -6.88 5.52 5.70
N ASN A 97 -7.90 6.39 5.66
CA ASN A 97 -7.92 7.67 6.37
C ASN A 97 -7.80 7.47 7.86
N GLU A 98 -8.55 6.50 8.42
CA GLU A 98 -8.49 6.17 9.84
C GLU A 98 -7.07 5.82 10.27
N ILE A 99 -6.38 4.98 9.50
CA ILE A 99 -4.98 4.63 9.77
C ILE A 99 -4.06 5.87 9.62
N HIS A 100 -4.20 6.65 8.54
CA HIS A 100 -3.33 7.81 8.32
C HIS A 100 -3.41 8.86 9.43
N LEU A 101 -4.60 9.04 10.02
CA LEU A 101 -4.86 10.04 11.05
C LEU A 101 -4.60 9.51 12.47
N ASN A 102 -4.89 8.23 12.72
CA ASN A 102 -5.05 7.69 14.07
C ASN A 102 -4.15 6.48 14.36
N TYR A 103 -3.13 6.16 13.52
CA TYR A 103 -2.27 4.97 13.71
C TYR A 103 -1.59 4.91 15.08
N ASP A 104 -1.37 6.03 15.77
CA ASP A 104 -0.79 6.05 17.11
C ASP A 104 -1.72 5.41 18.15
N TYR A 105 -3.05 5.50 17.95
CA TYR A 105 -4.09 5.00 18.86
C TYR A 105 -4.63 3.63 18.47
N ILE A 106 -4.43 3.21 17.23
CA ILE A 106 -4.85 1.90 16.70
C ILE A 106 -3.71 0.90 16.89
N ASP A 107 -4.00 -0.36 17.24
CA ASP A 107 -2.98 -1.41 17.35
C ASP A 107 -3.40 -2.70 16.63
N PHE A 108 -2.50 -3.67 16.57
CA PHE A 108 -2.81 -5.02 16.11
C PHE A 108 -3.55 -5.79 17.22
N ARG A 109 -4.80 -5.41 17.45
CA ARG A 109 -5.73 -5.99 18.43
C ARG A 109 -7.01 -6.41 17.75
N GLU A 110 -7.68 -7.43 18.31
CA GLU A 110 -8.96 -7.90 17.78
C GLU A 110 -9.94 -6.75 17.56
N SER A 111 -10.18 -5.90 18.58
CA SER A 111 -11.12 -4.78 18.49
C SER A 111 -10.82 -3.82 17.34
N ASP A 112 -9.55 -3.47 17.17
CA ASP A 112 -9.13 -2.48 16.18
C ASP A 112 -9.17 -3.08 14.77
N ILE A 113 -8.79 -4.35 14.62
CA ILE A 113 -8.85 -5.08 13.35
C ILE A 113 -10.31 -5.24 12.90
N LEU A 114 -11.22 -5.61 13.80
CA LEU A 114 -12.65 -5.72 13.50
C LEU A 114 -13.24 -4.35 13.14
N HIS A 115 -12.87 -3.29 13.86
CA HIS A 115 -13.32 -1.93 13.58
C HIS A 115 -12.86 -1.42 12.21
N LEU A 116 -11.59 -1.60 11.86
CA LEU A 116 -11.08 -1.25 10.53
C LEU A 116 -11.79 -2.02 9.41
N HIS A 117 -12.08 -3.30 9.63
CA HIS A 117 -12.84 -4.11 8.69
C HIS A 117 -14.29 -3.60 8.57
N GLU A 118 -14.91 -3.19 9.69
CA GLU A 118 -16.25 -2.60 9.70
C GLU A 118 -16.28 -1.32 8.87
N ILE A 119 -15.35 -0.37 9.10
CA ILE A 119 -15.26 0.87 8.31
C ILE A 119 -15.13 0.54 6.82
N MET A 120 -14.26 -0.41 6.47
CA MET A 120 -13.99 -0.75 5.07
C MET A 120 -15.18 -1.38 4.36
N MET A 121 -15.99 -2.21 5.05
CA MET A 121 -17.02 -3.03 4.42
C MET A 121 -18.45 -2.50 4.58
N SER A 122 -18.70 -1.67 5.60
CA SER A 122 -20.07 -1.20 5.91
C SER A 122 -20.70 -0.37 4.81
N MET A 123 -19.93 0.48 4.13
CA MET A 123 -20.46 1.34 3.07
C MET A 123 -21.02 0.56 1.88
N ALA A 124 -20.48 -0.63 1.62
CA ALA A 124 -20.97 -1.54 0.58
C ALA A 124 -22.22 -2.34 1.03
N GLY A 125 -22.64 -2.20 2.31
CA GLY A 125 -23.84 -2.84 2.85
C GLY A 125 -23.64 -4.31 3.24
N TYR A 126 -22.41 -4.72 3.50
CA TYR A 126 -22.14 -6.10 3.90
C TYR A 126 -22.48 -6.35 5.37
N GLU A 127 -23.40 -7.29 5.63
CA GLU A 127 -23.82 -7.66 7.00
C GLU A 127 -22.71 -8.28 7.84
N PHE A 128 -21.66 -8.83 7.20
CA PHE A 128 -20.51 -9.41 7.86
C PHE A 128 -19.39 -8.38 8.19
N ALA A 129 -19.62 -7.09 7.93
CA ALA A 129 -18.66 -6.04 8.26
C ALA A 129 -18.32 -6.08 9.76
N GLY A 130 -17.01 -6.02 10.08
CA GLY A 130 -16.55 -6.07 11.46
C GLY A 130 -16.70 -7.43 12.15
N ARG A 131 -16.93 -8.52 11.43
CA ARG A 131 -17.13 -9.86 12.00
C ARG A 131 -16.25 -10.90 11.35
N TYR A 132 -15.74 -11.82 12.15
CA TYR A 132 -15.06 -12.99 11.61
C TYR A 132 -16.00 -13.88 10.82
N LYS A 133 -15.44 -14.67 9.91
CA LYS A 133 -16.17 -15.64 9.10
C LYS A 133 -16.88 -16.68 9.97
N THR A 134 -18.06 -17.09 9.55
CA THR A 134 -18.89 -18.12 10.20
C THR A 134 -18.92 -19.44 9.42
N SER A 135 -18.35 -19.46 8.23
CA SER A 135 -18.17 -20.63 7.38
C SER A 135 -16.77 -20.66 6.81
N ASP A 136 -16.26 -21.87 6.54
CA ASP A 136 -14.95 -22.02 5.94
C ASP A 136 -14.88 -21.38 4.56
N ASN A 137 -13.73 -20.77 4.28
CA ASN A 137 -13.41 -20.21 2.97
C ASN A 137 -12.18 -20.94 2.39
N TYR A 138 -12.03 -20.86 1.08
CA TYR A 138 -10.94 -21.50 0.34
C TYR A 138 -10.33 -20.49 -0.61
N ILE A 139 -9.01 -20.49 -0.71
CA ILE A 139 -8.32 -19.70 -1.74
C ILE A 139 -8.19 -20.60 -2.97
N LEU A 140 -8.87 -20.19 -4.03
CA LEU A 140 -8.89 -20.90 -5.30
C LEU A 140 -7.86 -20.31 -6.25
N GLU A 141 -7.30 -21.15 -7.10
CA GLU A 141 -6.59 -20.74 -8.31
C GLU A 141 -7.27 -21.32 -9.53
N GLU A 142 -7.20 -20.60 -10.63
CA GLU A 142 -7.76 -21.03 -11.93
C GLU A 142 -6.58 -21.20 -12.90
N ASP A 143 -6.51 -22.36 -13.53
CA ASP A 143 -5.49 -22.62 -14.55
C ASP A 143 -5.85 -21.96 -15.90
N ALA A 144 -4.92 -22.02 -16.86
CA ALA A 144 -5.12 -21.46 -18.20
C ALA A 144 -6.30 -22.09 -18.97
N GLN A 145 -6.80 -23.25 -18.52
CA GLN A 145 -7.92 -23.97 -19.08
C GLN A 145 -9.24 -23.67 -18.36
N GLY A 146 -9.24 -22.84 -17.32
CA GLY A 146 -10.42 -22.47 -16.53
C GLY A 146 -10.77 -23.46 -15.42
N ASN A 147 -9.93 -24.46 -15.13
CA ASN A 147 -10.18 -25.37 -14.03
C ASN A 147 -9.80 -24.71 -12.71
N ARG A 148 -10.70 -24.83 -11.72
CA ARG A 148 -10.49 -24.30 -10.38
C ARG A 148 -10.00 -25.38 -9.44
N ARG A 149 -8.91 -25.09 -8.72
CA ARG A 149 -8.41 -25.94 -7.65
C ARG A 149 -8.19 -25.13 -6.37
N ILE A 150 -8.30 -25.82 -5.22
CA ILE A 150 -7.98 -25.20 -3.94
C ILE A 150 -6.45 -25.04 -3.89
N ARG A 151 -6.01 -23.78 -3.85
CA ARG A 151 -4.60 -23.42 -3.66
C ARG A 151 -4.18 -23.45 -2.21
N PHE A 152 -5.05 -22.96 -1.33
CA PHE A 152 -4.77 -22.87 0.10
C PHE A 152 -6.06 -23.03 0.92
N ARG A 153 -5.93 -23.70 2.06
CA ARG A 153 -7.00 -23.86 3.06
C ARG A 153 -6.70 -23.00 4.27
N PRO A 154 -7.36 -21.85 4.45
CA PRO A 154 -7.22 -21.02 5.65
C PRO A 154 -7.68 -21.75 6.91
N THR A 155 -7.37 -21.14 8.08
CA THR A 155 -7.90 -21.62 9.37
C THR A 155 -9.41 -21.81 9.30
N PRO A 156 -9.97 -22.93 9.79
CA PRO A 156 -11.41 -23.13 9.84
C PRO A 156 -12.15 -22.05 10.61
N ALA A 157 -13.40 -21.76 10.23
CA ALA A 157 -14.21 -20.71 10.85
C ALA A 157 -14.33 -20.87 12.37
N ALA A 158 -14.52 -22.12 12.83
CA ALA A 158 -14.64 -22.44 14.26
C ALA A 158 -13.36 -22.12 15.08
N GLU A 159 -12.20 -22.09 14.42
CA GLU A 159 -10.90 -21.84 15.08
C GLU A 159 -10.39 -20.41 14.83
N THR A 160 -11.05 -19.63 13.97
CA THR A 160 -10.56 -18.33 13.51
C THR A 160 -10.34 -17.34 14.66
N LYS A 161 -11.31 -17.20 15.57
CA LYS A 161 -11.19 -16.28 16.70
C LYS A 161 -9.98 -16.62 17.57
N GLN A 162 -9.84 -17.87 17.95
CA GLN A 162 -8.72 -18.32 18.78
C GLN A 162 -7.37 -18.15 18.07
N ALA A 163 -7.31 -18.38 16.76
CA ALA A 163 -6.10 -18.15 15.97
C ALA A 163 -5.70 -16.67 15.95
N MET A 164 -6.67 -15.77 15.82
CA MET A 164 -6.42 -14.32 15.86
C MET A 164 -5.96 -13.84 17.23
N GLU A 165 -6.57 -14.34 18.32
CA GLU A 165 -6.13 -14.06 19.69
C GLU A 165 -4.67 -14.52 19.92
N GLN A 166 -4.31 -15.71 19.44
CA GLN A 166 -2.94 -16.21 19.55
C GLN A 166 -1.95 -15.43 18.70
N LEU A 167 -2.35 -15.00 17.49
CA LEU A 167 -1.53 -14.14 16.63
C LEU A 167 -1.27 -12.78 17.29
N GLU A 168 -2.29 -12.16 17.88
CA GLU A 168 -2.15 -10.91 18.62
C GLU A 168 -1.15 -11.05 19.77
N LEU A 169 -1.30 -12.09 20.60
CA LEU A 169 -0.38 -12.34 21.72
C LEU A 169 1.06 -12.58 21.26
N ALA A 170 1.26 -13.36 20.21
CA ALA A 170 2.58 -13.62 19.64
C ALA A 170 3.22 -12.34 19.07
N TYR A 171 2.44 -11.53 18.36
CA TYR A 171 2.90 -10.23 17.86
C TYR A 171 3.31 -9.31 19.01
N MET A 172 2.48 -9.17 20.06
CA MET A 172 2.78 -8.32 21.21
C MET A 172 4.04 -8.77 21.95
N ALA A 173 4.20 -10.08 22.14
CA ALA A 173 5.40 -10.64 22.75
C ALA A 173 6.66 -10.35 21.94
N ALA A 174 6.60 -10.56 20.61
CA ALA A 174 7.72 -10.31 19.71
C ALA A 174 8.04 -8.81 19.55
N ARG A 175 7.01 -7.96 19.47
CA ARG A 175 7.16 -6.49 19.39
C ARG A 175 7.87 -5.92 20.61
N ASN A 176 7.55 -6.45 21.79
CA ASN A 176 8.14 -6.00 23.07
C ASN A 176 9.55 -6.57 23.28
N ASN A 177 9.99 -7.51 22.47
CA ASN A 177 11.35 -8.02 22.49
C ASN A 177 12.29 -7.05 21.74
N GLY A 178 13.10 -6.29 22.47
CA GLY A 178 14.01 -5.29 21.90
C GLY A 178 15.08 -5.84 20.93
N ASN A 179 15.25 -7.16 20.85
CA ASN A 179 16.19 -7.81 19.93
C ASN A 179 15.54 -8.17 18.58
N ILE A 180 14.22 -8.07 18.44
CA ILE A 180 13.53 -8.38 17.18
C ILE A 180 13.34 -7.11 16.37
N ASN A 181 13.89 -7.11 15.15
CA ASN A 181 13.72 -6.02 14.20
C ASN A 181 12.27 -5.99 13.67
N GLN A 182 11.58 -4.88 13.87
CA GLN A 182 10.17 -4.72 13.47
C GLN A 182 9.96 -4.88 11.96
N LEU A 183 10.92 -4.48 11.12
CA LEU A 183 10.84 -4.71 9.67
C LEU A 183 10.81 -6.20 9.30
N LEU A 184 11.39 -7.07 10.12
CA LEU A 184 11.35 -8.51 9.91
C LEU A 184 10.09 -9.13 10.51
N LEU A 185 9.60 -8.60 11.63
CA LEU A 185 8.41 -9.10 12.31
C LEU A 185 7.13 -8.84 11.51
N ILE A 186 6.98 -7.61 11.00
CA ILE A 186 5.75 -7.18 10.32
C ILE A 186 5.34 -8.15 9.19
N PRO A 187 6.18 -8.48 8.20
CA PRO A 187 5.79 -9.41 7.13
C PRO A 187 5.41 -10.81 7.65
N CYS A 188 6.01 -11.30 8.73
CA CYS A 188 5.61 -12.58 9.32
C CYS A 188 4.17 -12.52 9.86
N VAL A 189 3.83 -11.48 10.60
CA VAL A 189 2.49 -11.26 11.15
C VAL A 189 1.46 -11.09 10.03
N ILE A 190 1.79 -10.36 8.98
CA ILE A 190 0.90 -10.17 7.82
C ILE A 190 0.70 -11.48 7.05
N LEU A 191 1.73 -12.31 6.89
CA LEU A 191 1.59 -13.64 6.30
C LEU A 191 0.66 -14.52 7.12
N ASP A 192 0.86 -14.56 8.44
CA ASP A 192 0.01 -15.35 9.34
C ASP A 192 -1.44 -14.88 9.33
N PHE A 193 -1.68 -13.56 9.31
CA PHE A 193 -3.02 -12.99 9.10
C PHE A 193 -3.65 -13.46 7.79
N LEU A 194 -2.90 -13.42 6.68
CA LEU A 194 -3.37 -13.89 5.37
C LEU A 194 -3.66 -15.39 5.36
N CYS A 195 -2.90 -16.19 6.10
CA CYS A 195 -3.12 -17.63 6.20
C CYS A 195 -4.30 -17.99 7.12
N ILE A 196 -4.51 -17.25 8.21
CA ILE A 196 -5.74 -17.36 9.02
C ILE A 196 -6.95 -17.00 8.18
N HIS A 197 -6.85 -15.94 7.37
CA HIS A 197 -7.91 -15.42 6.49
C HIS A 197 -9.22 -15.20 7.25
N PRO A 198 -9.22 -14.31 8.27
CA PRO A 198 -10.25 -14.31 9.30
C PRO A 198 -11.63 -13.83 8.84
N PHE A 199 -11.72 -13.11 7.74
CA PHE A 199 -12.96 -12.53 7.26
C PHE A 199 -13.57 -13.35 6.12
N ARG A 200 -14.88 -13.18 5.91
CA ARG A 200 -15.57 -13.75 4.76
C ARG A 200 -15.05 -13.17 3.45
N ASP A 201 -14.76 -11.85 3.43
CA ASP A 201 -14.19 -11.09 2.32
C ASP A 201 -13.33 -9.94 2.86
N GLY A 202 -12.55 -9.29 2.01
CA GLY A 202 -11.72 -8.14 2.35
C GLY A 202 -10.37 -8.48 3.01
N ASN A 203 -9.98 -9.74 3.16
CA ASN A 203 -8.72 -10.12 3.83
C ASN A 203 -7.48 -9.53 3.16
N GLY A 204 -7.43 -9.53 1.83
CA GLY A 204 -6.32 -8.93 1.08
C GLY A 204 -6.23 -7.42 1.30
N ARG A 205 -7.35 -6.70 1.26
CA ARG A 205 -7.40 -5.26 1.55
C ARG A 205 -7.00 -4.97 2.99
N MET A 206 -7.51 -5.75 3.95
CA MET A 206 -7.15 -5.64 5.36
C MET A 206 -5.65 -5.91 5.59
N SER A 207 -5.06 -6.91 4.96
CA SER A 207 -3.62 -7.18 5.12
C SER A 207 -2.75 -6.00 4.65
N ARG A 208 -3.15 -5.29 3.59
CA ARG A 208 -2.46 -4.09 3.13
C ARG A 208 -2.65 -2.90 4.07
N LEU A 209 -3.85 -2.69 4.59
CA LEU A 209 -4.13 -1.68 5.64
C LEU A 209 -3.32 -1.97 6.91
N LEU A 210 -3.32 -3.21 7.39
CA LEU A 210 -2.53 -3.62 8.57
C LEU A 210 -1.03 -3.49 8.32
N SER A 211 -0.55 -3.75 7.10
CA SER A 211 0.85 -3.51 6.74
C SER A 211 1.23 -2.04 6.92
N LEU A 212 0.41 -1.11 6.43
CA LEU A 212 0.64 0.33 6.63
C LEU A 212 0.59 0.71 8.11
N LEU A 213 -0.42 0.23 8.86
CA LEU A 213 -0.54 0.48 10.29
C LEU A 213 0.73 0.09 11.03
N LEU A 214 1.17 -1.16 10.87
CA LEU A 214 2.35 -1.68 11.58
C LEU A 214 3.64 -0.99 11.16
N LEU A 215 3.79 -0.66 9.88
CA LEU A 215 4.92 0.13 9.38
C LEU A 215 4.95 1.53 10.00
N TYR A 216 3.82 2.23 10.06
CA TYR A 216 3.73 3.59 10.63
C TYR A 216 4.04 3.59 12.14
N LYS A 217 3.47 2.63 12.89
CA LYS A 217 3.79 2.45 14.32
C LYS A 217 5.27 2.16 14.56
N SER A 218 5.96 1.55 13.60
CA SER A 218 7.39 1.30 13.65
C SER A 218 8.24 2.43 13.07
N GLY A 219 7.60 3.54 12.69
CA GLY A 219 8.24 4.75 12.16
C GLY A 219 8.65 4.67 10.69
N TYR A 220 8.05 3.78 9.91
CA TYR A 220 8.27 3.63 8.45
C TYR A 220 7.05 4.14 7.69
N ASP A 221 6.88 5.45 7.63
CA ASP A 221 5.69 6.14 7.14
C ASP A 221 5.71 6.49 5.65
N VAL A 222 6.62 5.91 4.87
CA VAL A 222 6.76 6.18 3.42
C VAL A 222 5.46 5.93 2.64
N GLY A 223 4.62 5.00 3.11
CA GLY A 223 3.31 4.70 2.52
C GLY A 223 2.36 5.89 2.46
N LYS A 224 2.58 6.93 3.28
CA LYS A 224 1.85 8.20 3.21
C LYS A 224 2.19 9.00 1.94
N TYR A 225 3.39 8.86 1.39
CA TYR A 225 3.92 9.70 0.29
C TYR A 225 4.11 8.95 -1.02
N VAL A 226 4.23 7.63 -0.93
CA VAL A 226 4.31 6.71 -2.07
C VAL A 226 3.46 5.47 -1.76
N SER A 227 2.47 5.19 -2.59
CA SER A 227 1.57 4.05 -2.34
C SER A 227 2.31 2.71 -2.32
N PHE A 228 2.23 2.04 -1.19
CA PHE A 228 2.71 0.68 -0.99
C PHE A 228 1.89 -0.30 -1.84
N GLU A 229 0.58 -0.11 -1.90
CA GLU A 229 -0.36 -0.92 -2.67
C GLU A 229 -0.15 -0.78 -4.19
N GLU A 230 0.25 0.41 -4.67
CA GLU A 230 0.62 0.58 -6.07
C GLU A 230 1.86 -0.23 -6.43
N GLN A 231 2.87 -0.27 -5.55
CA GLN A 231 4.04 -1.11 -5.79
C GLN A 231 3.66 -2.60 -5.80
N ILE A 232 2.82 -3.07 -4.88
CA ILE A 232 2.29 -4.44 -4.90
C ILE A 232 1.54 -4.70 -6.21
N ASN A 233 0.63 -3.82 -6.63
CA ASN A 233 -0.16 -4.00 -7.84
C ASN A 233 0.70 -4.04 -9.10
N ARG A 234 1.75 -3.21 -9.17
CA ARG A 234 2.71 -3.19 -10.29
C ARG A 234 3.47 -4.50 -10.45
N TYR A 235 3.77 -5.16 -9.34
CA TYR A 235 4.51 -6.42 -9.27
C TYR A 235 3.66 -7.56 -8.71
N LYS A 236 2.36 -7.56 -9.01
CA LYS A 236 1.34 -8.47 -8.45
C LYS A 236 1.73 -9.95 -8.57
N GLY A 237 2.33 -10.38 -9.67
CA GLY A 237 2.80 -11.75 -9.86
C GLY A 237 3.81 -12.16 -8.79
N TYR A 238 4.87 -11.38 -8.61
CA TYR A 238 5.90 -11.67 -7.59
C TYR A 238 5.35 -11.68 -6.16
N TYR A 239 4.37 -10.82 -5.87
CA TYR A 239 3.70 -10.81 -4.57
C TYR A 239 2.95 -12.12 -4.30
N TYR A 240 2.17 -12.59 -5.27
CA TYR A 240 1.42 -13.85 -5.10
C TYR A 240 2.32 -15.09 -5.14
N ASP A 241 3.40 -15.08 -5.92
CA ASP A 241 4.41 -16.15 -5.92
C ASP A 241 5.08 -16.28 -4.55
N ALA A 242 5.51 -15.15 -3.97
CA ALA A 242 6.10 -15.11 -2.63
C ALA A 242 5.12 -15.55 -1.54
N LEU A 243 3.86 -15.11 -1.63
CA LEU A 243 2.80 -15.53 -0.72
C LEU A 243 2.54 -17.04 -0.82
N GLN A 244 2.50 -17.59 -2.02
CA GLN A 244 2.31 -19.02 -2.25
C GLN A 244 3.47 -19.83 -1.67
N GLN A 245 4.70 -19.44 -1.94
CA GLN A 245 5.89 -20.12 -1.41
C GLN A 245 5.87 -20.12 0.11
N SER A 246 5.60 -18.95 0.73
CA SER A 246 5.64 -18.81 2.18
C SER A 246 4.42 -19.38 2.91
N SER A 247 3.30 -19.61 2.23
CA SER A 247 2.12 -20.26 2.83
C SER A 247 2.15 -21.79 2.73
N SER A 248 3.07 -22.38 1.96
CA SER A 248 3.19 -23.84 1.85
C SER A 248 3.58 -24.47 3.20
N GLY A 249 2.83 -25.46 3.64
CA GLY A 249 3.04 -26.14 4.94
C GLY A 249 2.73 -25.31 6.17
N TRP A 250 2.06 -24.16 5.99
CA TRP A 250 1.77 -23.22 7.08
C TRP A 250 0.96 -23.84 8.22
N GLU A 251 -0.03 -24.64 7.92
CA GLU A 251 -0.90 -25.32 8.90
C GLU A 251 -0.13 -26.25 9.84
N ASN A 252 0.99 -26.80 9.36
CA ASN A 252 1.85 -27.71 10.11
C ASN A 252 3.07 -27.03 10.76
N GLY A 253 3.19 -25.70 10.62
CA GLY A 253 4.34 -24.95 11.11
C GLY A 253 5.64 -25.21 10.33
N GLN A 254 5.54 -25.68 9.09
CA GLN A 254 6.68 -26.02 8.22
C GLN A 254 6.90 -25.01 7.09
N ASN A 255 6.22 -23.88 7.17
CA ASN A 255 6.34 -22.82 6.19
C ASN A 255 7.65 -22.04 6.31
N ASP A 256 8.11 -21.48 5.19
CA ASP A 256 9.22 -20.55 5.12
C ASP A 256 8.73 -19.11 4.99
N TYR A 257 9.02 -18.25 5.96
CA TYR A 257 8.64 -16.84 5.92
C TYR A 257 9.50 -16.00 4.95
N PHE A 258 10.70 -16.44 4.61
CA PHE A 258 11.69 -15.60 3.94
C PHE A 258 11.27 -15.11 2.55
N PRO A 259 10.64 -15.91 1.67
CA PRO A 259 10.20 -15.41 0.36
C PRO A 259 9.22 -14.23 0.48
N PHE A 260 8.26 -14.31 1.41
CA PHE A 260 7.31 -13.21 1.62
C PHE A 260 7.96 -12.00 2.31
N MET A 261 8.86 -12.22 3.26
CA MET A 261 9.64 -11.16 3.89
C MET A 261 10.48 -10.38 2.87
N GLU A 262 11.17 -11.08 1.96
CA GLU A 262 11.97 -10.46 0.90
C GLU A 262 11.11 -9.64 -0.06
N ASN A 263 9.96 -10.16 -0.46
CA ASN A 263 9.03 -9.44 -1.32
C ASN A 263 8.47 -8.18 -0.63
N PHE A 264 8.05 -8.31 0.64
CA PHE A 264 7.50 -7.21 1.43
C PHE A 264 8.54 -6.09 1.63
N LEU A 265 9.75 -6.44 2.04
CA LEU A 265 10.82 -5.47 2.26
C LEU A 265 11.33 -4.86 0.94
N SER A 266 11.38 -5.63 -0.15
CA SER A 266 11.69 -5.10 -1.47
C SER A 266 10.64 -4.08 -1.92
N THR A 267 9.36 -4.34 -1.67
CA THR A 267 8.27 -3.40 -1.94
C THR A 267 8.44 -2.11 -1.13
N LEU A 268 8.73 -2.20 0.16
CA LEU A 268 8.99 -1.06 1.02
C LEU A 268 10.23 -0.26 0.58
N TYR A 269 11.31 -0.96 0.23
CA TYR A 269 12.52 -0.36 -0.33
C TYR A 269 12.22 0.42 -1.62
N MET A 270 11.41 -0.15 -2.52
CA MET A 270 11.00 0.51 -3.75
C MET A 270 10.16 1.77 -3.49
N CYS A 271 9.31 1.77 -2.45
CA CYS A 271 8.60 2.98 -2.02
C CYS A 271 9.58 4.11 -1.63
N TYR A 272 10.58 3.81 -0.81
CA TYR A 272 11.60 4.78 -0.44
C TYR A 272 12.44 5.26 -1.62
N LYS A 273 12.81 4.36 -2.54
CA LYS A 273 13.53 4.73 -3.78
C LYS A 273 12.69 5.62 -4.69
N GLU A 274 11.39 5.34 -4.79
CA GLU A 274 10.46 6.16 -5.57
C GLU A 274 10.27 7.54 -4.92
N LEU A 275 10.16 7.61 -3.58
CA LEU A 275 10.13 8.88 -2.84
C LEU A 275 11.39 9.70 -3.12
N ASP A 276 12.58 9.10 -3.03
CA ASP A 276 13.85 9.75 -3.33
C ASP A 276 13.88 10.31 -4.75
N LYS A 277 13.41 9.53 -5.72
CA LYS A 277 13.30 9.95 -7.13
C LYS A 277 12.30 11.10 -7.32
N ARG A 278 11.11 11.03 -6.73
CA ARG A 278 10.10 12.10 -6.80
C ARG A 278 10.62 13.37 -6.17
N PHE A 279 11.28 13.24 -5.02
CA PHE A 279 11.90 14.37 -4.34
C PHE A 279 13.00 15.01 -5.19
N ALA A 280 13.88 14.23 -5.82
CA ALA A 280 14.92 14.72 -6.72
C ALA A 280 14.35 15.48 -7.92
N VAL A 281 13.21 15.05 -8.46
CA VAL A 281 12.50 15.74 -9.55
C VAL A 281 11.99 17.11 -9.11
N VAL A 282 11.47 17.22 -7.89
CA VAL A 282 10.92 18.47 -7.35
C VAL A 282 12.03 19.44 -6.92
N HIS A 283 13.12 18.90 -6.31
CA HIS A 283 14.21 19.69 -5.71
C HIS A 283 15.54 19.69 -6.46
N GLY A 284 15.64 18.95 -7.57
CA GLY A 284 16.88 18.55 -8.21
C GLY A 284 17.92 19.62 -8.49
N LYS A 285 18.95 19.64 -7.70
CA LYS A 285 20.23 20.33 -8.03
C LYS A 285 20.98 19.67 -9.20
N LYS A 286 20.60 18.46 -9.63
CA LYS A 286 21.24 17.69 -10.72
C LYS A 286 20.31 17.33 -11.89
N VAL A 287 19.02 17.57 -11.78
CA VAL A 287 18.03 17.27 -12.84
C VAL A 287 17.64 18.57 -13.54
N THR A 288 17.67 18.58 -14.86
CA THR A 288 17.30 19.78 -15.64
C THR A 288 15.85 20.22 -15.37
N LYS A 289 15.57 21.52 -15.44
CA LYS A 289 14.21 22.07 -15.31
C LYS A 289 13.21 21.35 -16.23
N LYS A 290 13.64 21.01 -17.44
CA LYS A 290 12.88 20.23 -18.42
C LYS A 290 12.50 18.85 -17.85
N ALA A 291 13.47 18.08 -17.39
CA ALA A 291 13.23 16.73 -16.86
C ALA A 291 12.34 16.74 -15.60
N ARG A 292 12.39 17.78 -14.78
CA ARG A 292 11.50 17.95 -13.61
C ARG A 292 10.05 18.17 -14.04
N ILE A 293 9.79 19.03 -15.04
CA ILE A 293 8.46 19.28 -15.59
C ILE A 293 7.92 18.00 -16.24
N GLU A 294 8.72 17.33 -17.07
CA GLU A 294 8.34 16.08 -17.74
C GLU A 294 7.93 15.01 -16.72
N ALA A 295 8.74 14.79 -15.70
CA ALA A 295 8.45 13.81 -14.66
C ALA A 295 7.20 14.18 -13.84
N THR A 296 6.98 15.46 -13.53
CA THR A 296 5.79 15.93 -12.80
C THR A 296 4.51 15.57 -13.56
N VAL A 297 4.47 15.77 -14.87
CA VAL A 297 3.28 15.49 -15.68
C VAL A 297 3.10 13.99 -15.94
N LEU A 298 4.19 13.28 -16.28
CA LEU A 298 4.16 11.85 -16.61
C LEU A 298 3.84 10.96 -15.40
N ASN A 299 4.18 11.39 -14.19
CA ASN A 299 3.90 10.68 -12.96
C ASN A 299 2.59 11.12 -12.29
N SER A 300 1.90 12.14 -12.82
CA SER A 300 0.60 12.56 -12.30
C SER A 300 -0.50 11.61 -12.75
N LEU A 301 -1.36 11.22 -11.83
CA LEU A 301 -2.55 10.43 -12.11
C LEU A 301 -3.75 11.28 -12.56
N THR A 302 -3.70 12.57 -12.27
CA THR A 302 -4.77 13.51 -12.62
C THR A 302 -4.25 14.50 -13.67
N PRO A 303 -5.13 15.00 -14.54
CA PRO A 303 -4.75 16.05 -15.50
C PRO A 303 -4.31 17.32 -14.74
N LEU A 304 -3.07 17.77 -14.96
CA LEU A 304 -2.52 18.98 -14.35
C LEU A 304 -2.68 20.18 -15.25
N SER A 305 -3.09 21.33 -14.68
CA SER A 305 -3.01 22.61 -15.35
C SER A 305 -1.58 23.16 -15.27
N LYS A 306 -1.25 24.14 -16.11
CA LYS A 306 0.01 24.89 -16.02
C LYS A 306 0.20 25.52 -14.62
N ALA A 307 -0.89 26.02 -14.02
CA ALA A 307 -0.86 26.60 -12.68
C ALA A 307 -0.53 25.57 -11.60
N ASP A 308 -1.06 24.34 -11.71
CA ASP A 308 -0.75 23.25 -10.78
C ASP A 308 0.73 22.89 -10.85
N ILE A 309 1.29 22.78 -12.06
CA ILE A 309 2.71 22.50 -12.26
C ILE A 309 3.60 23.62 -11.69
N CYS A 310 3.20 24.88 -11.89
CA CYS A 310 3.94 26.01 -11.30
C CYS A 310 3.86 26.04 -9.78
N LYS A 311 2.77 25.53 -9.17
CA LYS A 311 2.68 25.36 -7.70
C LYS A 311 3.60 24.25 -7.22
N ILE A 312 3.69 23.14 -7.95
CA ILE A 312 4.56 22.00 -7.63
C ILE A 312 6.05 22.36 -7.81
N LEU A 313 6.36 23.19 -8.81
CA LEU A 313 7.72 23.61 -9.17
C LEU A 313 7.89 25.14 -9.08
N PRO A 314 7.82 25.73 -7.90
CA PRO A 314 7.77 27.20 -7.73
C PRO A 314 9.07 27.91 -8.15
N ASP A 315 10.18 27.17 -8.25
CA ASP A 315 11.48 27.67 -8.70
C ASP A 315 11.64 27.64 -10.24
N ILE A 316 10.62 27.20 -10.97
CA ILE A 316 10.61 27.17 -12.45
C ILE A 316 9.62 28.21 -12.98
N SER A 317 10.09 29.07 -13.88
CA SER A 317 9.25 30.12 -14.44
C SER A 317 8.06 29.53 -15.25
N PRO A 318 6.88 30.16 -15.21
CA PRO A 318 5.72 29.74 -16.00
C PRO A 318 6.00 29.62 -17.49
N THR A 319 6.90 30.43 -18.02
CA THR A 319 7.33 30.40 -19.44
C THR A 319 8.10 29.12 -19.77
N THR A 320 8.99 28.69 -18.85
CA THR A 320 9.73 27.42 -19.00
C THR A 320 8.77 26.22 -18.95
N VAL A 321 7.80 26.24 -18.03
CA VAL A 321 6.76 25.20 -17.92
C VAL A 321 5.98 25.11 -19.24
N GLU A 322 5.55 26.23 -19.78
CA GLU A 322 4.78 26.29 -21.03
C GLU A 322 5.58 25.74 -22.22
N ALA A 323 6.84 26.12 -22.34
CA ALA A 323 7.72 25.67 -23.44
C ALA A 323 7.91 24.14 -23.39
N VAL A 324 8.13 23.58 -22.21
CA VAL A 324 8.29 22.12 -22.02
C VAL A 324 6.99 21.39 -22.32
N LEU A 325 5.85 21.84 -21.78
CA LEU A 325 4.54 21.26 -22.05
C LEU A 325 4.20 21.28 -23.55
N GLY A 326 4.51 22.41 -24.24
CA GLY A 326 4.36 22.52 -25.68
C GLY A 326 5.18 21.49 -26.46
N ASN A 327 6.42 21.23 -26.00
CA ASN A 327 7.27 20.20 -26.59
C ASN A 327 6.72 18.78 -26.32
N MET A 328 6.29 18.48 -25.10
CA MET A 328 5.74 17.17 -24.73
C MET A 328 4.46 16.83 -25.51
N VAL A 329 3.60 17.83 -25.76
CA VAL A 329 2.41 17.65 -26.61
C VAL A 329 2.83 17.37 -28.06
N ARG A 330 3.82 18.12 -28.61
CA ARG A 330 4.32 17.91 -29.95
C ARG A 330 4.96 16.54 -30.16
N THR A 331 5.63 16.00 -29.15
CA THR A 331 6.24 14.66 -29.17
C THR A 331 5.24 13.53 -28.87
N GLY A 332 3.99 13.85 -28.57
CA GLY A 332 2.97 12.86 -28.25
C GLY A 332 3.12 12.22 -26.86
N SER A 333 4.02 12.75 -26.02
CA SER A 333 4.24 12.20 -24.66
C SER A 333 3.08 12.52 -23.71
N ILE A 334 2.38 13.61 -23.96
CA ILE A 334 1.18 14.04 -23.23
C ILE A 334 0.13 14.57 -24.18
N ARG A 335 -1.13 14.59 -23.76
CA ARG A 335 -2.24 15.19 -24.48
C ARG A 335 -2.88 16.33 -23.69
N LYS A 336 -3.48 17.28 -24.40
CA LYS A 336 -4.29 18.36 -23.83
C LYS A 336 -5.73 17.87 -23.64
N ILE A 337 -6.34 18.24 -22.51
CA ILE A 337 -7.76 18.05 -22.24
C ILE A 337 -8.35 19.41 -21.89
N GLY A 338 -9.55 19.70 -22.40
CA GLY A 338 -10.21 20.98 -22.21
C GLY A 338 -9.77 22.05 -23.20
N SER A 339 -10.37 23.24 -23.11
CA SER A 339 -10.12 24.36 -23.99
C SER A 339 -9.86 25.65 -23.23
N SER A 340 -9.15 26.57 -23.87
CA SER A 340 -8.92 27.92 -23.33
C SER A 340 -8.26 27.94 -21.94
N ARG A 341 -8.90 28.57 -20.96
CA ARG A 341 -8.39 28.72 -19.59
C ARG A 341 -8.44 27.42 -18.76
N ALA A 342 -9.20 26.42 -19.25
CA ALA A 342 -9.38 25.12 -18.56
C ALA A 342 -8.45 24.00 -19.10
N ILE A 343 -7.42 24.33 -19.88
CA ILE A 343 -6.48 23.35 -20.43
C ILE A 343 -5.74 22.63 -19.30
N ARG A 344 -5.78 21.29 -19.35
CA ARG A 344 -5.01 20.38 -18.50
C ARG A 344 -4.20 19.42 -19.37
N TYR A 345 -3.16 18.87 -18.79
CA TYR A 345 -2.22 17.96 -19.45
C TYR A 345 -2.21 16.63 -18.71
N ILE A 346 -2.23 15.54 -19.45
CA ILE A 346 -2.15 14.17 -18.95
C ILE A 346 -1.25 13.35 -19.85
N LYS A 347 -0.67 12.31 -19.34
CA LYS A 347 0.09 11.32 -20.12
C LYS A 347 -0.77 10.80 -21.27
N ALA A 348 -0.20 10.69 -22.46
CA ALA A 348 -0.88 10.22 -23.67
C ALA A 348 -1.23 8.73 -23.60
#